data_0bd9c9e39b221fbea1f19ab18ae7f752
#
_entry.id   0bd9c9e39b221fbea1f19ab18ae7f752
#
_cell.length_a   1.000
_cell.length_b   1.000
_cell.length_c   1.000
_cell.angle_alpha   90.00
_cell.angle_beta   90.00
_cell.angle_gamma   90.00
#
_symmetry.space_group_name_H-M   'P 1'
#
loop_
_entity.id
_entity.type
_entity.pdbx_description
1 polymer ?
#
loop_
_entity_poly.entity_id
_entity_poly.type
_entity_poly.pdbx_seq_one_letter_code
_entity_poly.pdbx_strand_id
1 'polypeptide(L)'
;MVEVKITIVGRNHYKNVRLNPNESIFLRREPYNTHDSHAVAAYKQSGIIFGHVIGSTATKLASILSVEDKLEGFVSSGHHSNR
;
A
#
# COMPACT_ATOMS: atom_id res chain seq x y z
N MET A 1 16.46 14.29 -1.08
CA MET A 1 15.37 13.33 -0.80
C MET A 1 14.86 12.71 -2.09
N VAL A 2 14.64 11.42 -2.07
CA VAL A 2 14.16 10.69 -3.23
C VAL A 2 12.76 10.18 -2.94
N GLU A 3 11.85 10.40 -3.88
CA GLU A 3 10.50 9.86 -3.79
C GLU A 3 10.36 8.71 -4.76
N VAL A 4 9.72 7.65 -4.30
CA VAL A 4 9.41 6.50 -5.15
C VAL A 4 7.90 6.37 -5.21
N LYS A 5 7.36 6.29 -6.43
CA LYS A 5 5.92 6.12 -6.62
C LYS A 5 5.58 4.66 -6.62
N ILE A 6 4.57 4.31 -5.83
CA ILE A 6 4.12 2.94 -5.69
C ILE A 6 2.64 2.88 -6.04
N THR A 7 2.27 1.91 -6.87
CA THR A 7 0.89 1.73 -7.29
C THR A 7 0.15 0.82 -6.32
N ILE A 8 -1.00 1.27 -5.86
CA ILE A 8 -1.88 0.49 -4.99
C ILE A 8 -3.06 -0.02 -5.82
N VAL A 9 -3.33 -1.30 -5.72
CA VAL A 9 -4.42 -1.96 -6.46
C VAL A 9 -5.45 -2.52 -5.48
N GLY A 10 -6.56 -3.00 -6.01
CA GLY A 10 -7.61 -3.61 -5.20
C GLY A 10 -8.49 -2.62 -4.47
N ARG A 11 -8.45 -1.35 -4.87
CA ARG A 11 -9.25 -0.31 -4.24
C ARG A 11 -10.76 -0.60 -4.27
N ASN A 12 -11.21 -1.30 -5.28
CA ASN A 12 -12.63 -1.60 -5.41
C ASN A 12 -13.14 -2.57 -4.33
N HIS A 13 -12.25 -3.25 -3.63
CA HIS A 13 -12.63 -4.07 -2.49
C HIS A 13 -12.80 -3.24 -1.22
N TYR A 14 -12.41 -1.97 -1.26
CA TYR A 14 -12.42 -1.07 -0.10
C TYR A 14 -13.08 0.25 -0.48
N LYS A 15 -14.24 0.15 -1.13
CA LYS A 15 -14.90 1.32 -1.75
C LYS A 15 -15.22 2.45 -0.77
N ASN A 16 -15.49 2.09 0.47
CA ASN A 16 -15.90 3.08 1.46
C ASN A 16 -14.74 3.79 2.13
N VAL A 17 -13.52 3.41 1.78
CA VAL A 17 -12.34 4.03 2.38
C VAL A 17 -11.91 5.21 1.53
N ARG A 18 -11.94 6.40 2.10
CA ARG A 18 -11.55 7.62 1.41
C ARG A 18 -10.11 7.97 1.72
N LEU A 19 -9.43 8.48 0.69
CA LEU A 19 -8.06 8.97 0.84
C LEU A 19 -8.03 10.43 0.44
N ASN A 20 -7.41 11.24 1.26
CA ASN A 20 -7.21 12.66 0.96
C ASN A 20 -5.83 12.89 0.38
N PRO A 21 -5.64 13.92 -0.47
CA PRO A 21 -4.29 14.24 -0.96
C PRO A 21 -3.34 14.47 0.21
N ASN A 22 -2.13 13.96 0.08
CA ASN A 22 -1.07 14.09 1.10
C ASN A 22 -1.36 13.41 2.42
N GLU A 23 -2.40 12.58 2.45
CA GLU A 23 -2.69 11.81 3.66
C GLU A 23 -1.57 10.78 3.90
N SER A 24 -1.15 10.63 5.15
CA SER A 24 -0.16 9.62 5.52
C SER A 24 -0.75 8.23 5.39
N ILE A 25 0.02 7.33 4.77
CA ILE A 25 -0.37 5.93 4.65
C ILE A 25 0.82 5.06 5.03
N PHE A 26 0.54 3.79 5.28
CA PHE A 26 1.57 2.86 5.69
C PHE A 26 1.50 1.58 4.88
N LEU A 27 2.66 0.99 4.62
CA LEU A 27 2.77 -0.28 3.91
C LEU A 27 3.35 -1.30 4.87
N ARG A 28 2.82 -2.52 4.83
CA ARG A 28 3.24 -3.58 5.71
C ARG A 28 3.10 -4.93 5.04
N ARG A 29 4.08 -5.81 5.25
CA ARG A 29 4.03 -7.16 4.68
C ARG A 29 2.91 -7.98 5.30
N GLU A 30 2.33 -8.85 4.48
CA GLU A 30 1.33 -9.83 4.92
C GLU A 30 1.83 -11.24 4.60
N PRO A 31 2.83 -11.75 5.32
CA PRO A 31 3.39 -13.07 5.00
C PRO A 31 2.38 -14.20 5.19
N TYR A 32 1.33 -13.95 5.95
CA TYR A 32 0.26 -14.92 6.20
C TYR A 32 -0.83 -14.89 5.13
N ASN A 33 -0.71 -14.03 4.13
CA ASN A 33 -1.70 -13.92 3.07
C ASN A 33 -1.71 -15.20 2.26
N THR A 34 -2.87 -15.87 2.21
CA THR A 34 -2.99 -17.18 1.58
C THR A 34 -2.89 -17.13 0.05
N HIS A 35 -3.15 -15.96 -0.53
CA HIS A 35 -3.06 -15.79 -1.98
C HIS A 35 -1.65 -15.41 -2.42
N ASP A 36 -0.90 -14.72 -1.58
CA ASP A 36 0.43 -14.25 -1.95
C ASP A 36 1.21 -13.90 -0.68
N SER A 37 2.17 -14.73 -0.33
CA SER A 37 3.00 -14.50 0.86
C SER A 37 3.91 -13.28 0.73
N HIS A 38 4.05 -12.73 -0.49
CA HIS A 38 4.80 -11.51 -0.71
C HIS A 38 3.90 -10.27 -0.72
N ALA A 39 2.62 -10.43 -0.39
CA ALA A 39 1.68 -9.30 -0.39
C ALA A 39 2.12 -8.22 0.60
N VAL A 40 1.89 -6.97 0.20
CA VAL A 40 2.15 -5.80 1.05
C VAL A 40 0.86 -5.00 1.10
N ALA A 41 0.30 -4.88 2.28
CA ALA A 41 -0.96 -4.15 2.47
C ALA A 41 -0.68 -2.66 2.63
N ALA A 42 -1.62 -1.85 2.15
CA ALA A 42 -1.58 -0.40 2.33
C ALA A 42 -2.75 0.00 3.23
N TYR A 43 -2.45 0.79 4.25
CA TYR A 43 -3.49 1.24 5.17
C TYR A 43 -3.27 2.64 5.67
N LYS A 44 -4.37 3.20 6.17
CA LYS A 44 -4.39 4.54 6.72
C LYS A 44 -3.77 4.54 8.10
N GLN A 45 -3.46 5.73 8.59
CA GLN A 45 -2.93 5.90 9.94
C GLN A 45 -3.86 5.29 10.98
N SER A 46 -5.16 5.26 10.72
CA SER A 46 -6.14 4.65 11.63
C SER A 46 -6.10 3.11 11.64
N GLY A 47 -5.33 2.50 10.73
CA GLY A 47 -5.24 1.06 10.64
C GLY A 47 -6.17 0.43 9.62
N ILE A 48 -6.96 1.24 8.92
CA ILE A 48 -7.91 0.72 7.93
C ILE A 48 -7.17 0.41 6.64
N ILE A 49 -7.28 -0.83 6.16
CA ILE A 49 -6.68 -1.25 4.90
C ILE A 49 -7.49 -0.68 3.75
N PHE A 50 -6.80 -0.16 2.73
CA PHE A 50 -7.49 0.38 1.56
C PHE A 50 -6.99 -0.21 0.24
N GLY A 51 -6.05 -1.13 0.28
CA GLY A 51 -5.56 -1.77 -0.93
C GLY A 51 -4.27 -2.52 -0.67
N HIS A 52 -3.64 -2.92 -1.75
CA HIS A 52 -2.37 -3.64 -1.70
C HIS A 52 -1.43 -3.08 -2.74
N VAL A 53 -0.13 -3.18 -2.48
CA VAL A 53 0.88 -2.79 -3.45
C VAL A 53 0.80 -3.75 -4.63
N ILE A 54 0.94 -3.22 -5.85
CA ILE A 54 0.91 -4.05 -7.07
C ILE A 54 1.96 -5.16 -6.96
N GLY A 55 1.61 -6.36 -7.43
CA GLY A 55 2.36 -7.57 -7.13
C GLY A 55 3.84 -7.54 -7.45
N SER A 56 4.22 -6.95 -8.61
CA SER A 56 5.63 -6.89 -8.98
C SER A 56 6.45 -6.06 -8.00
N THR A 57 5.88 -4.95 -7.52
CA THR A 57 6.53 -4.10 -6.54
C THR A 57 6.49 -4.74 -5.16
N ALA A 58 5.38 -5.40 -4.82
CA ALA A 58 5.25 -6.08 -3.55
C ALA A 58 6.34 -7.13 -3.36
N THR A 59 6.62 -7.90 -4.40
CA THR A 59 7.66 -8.93 -4.34
C THR A 59 9.03 -8.30 -4.03
N LYS A 60 9.32 -7.16 -4.65
CA LYS A 60 10.58 -6.46 -4.38
C LYS A 60 10.64 -5.92 -2.96
N LEU A 61 9.55 -5.33 -2.49
CA LEU A 61 9.50 -4.81 -1.13
C LEU A 61 9.63 -5.93 -0.11
N ALA A 62 9.00 -7.07 -0.37
CA ALA A 62 9.06 -8.19 0.56
C ALA A 62 10.47 -8.72 0.72
N SER A 63 11.34 -8.50 -0.26
CA SER A 63 12.73 -8.96 -0.18
C SER A 63 13.61 -8.03 0.68
N ILE A 64 13.15 -6.81 0.96
CA ILE A 64 13.95 -5.85 1.72
C ILE A 64 13.31 -5.42 3.03
N LEU A 65 12.00 -5.59 3.18
CA LEU A 65 11.30 -5.26 4.43
C LEU A 65 11.21 -6.48 5.32
N SER A 66 11.44 -6.33 6.60
CA SER A 66 11.11 -7.39 7.52
C SER A 66 9.62 -7.31 7.88
N VAL A 67 9.11 -8.39 8.46
CA VAL A 67 7.68 -8.50 8.79
C VAL A 67 7.25 -7.43 9.79
N GLU A 68 8.16 -7.01 10.67
CA GLU A 68 7.85 -5.99 11.66
C GLU A 68 7.92 -4.58 11.12
N ASP A 69 8.50 -4.40 9.93
CA ASP A 69 8.69 -3.08 9.39
C ASP A 69 7.40 -2.47 8.90
N LYS A 70 7.32 -1.16 9.04
CA LYS A 70 6.21 -0.37 8.55
C LYS A 70 6.79 0.78 7.75
N LEU A 71 6.46 0.83 6.46
CA LEU A 71 6.98 1.86 5.58
C LEU A 71 5.94 2.97 5.45
N GLU A 72 6.34 4.19 5.75
CA GLU A 72 5.44 5.32 5.69
C GLU A 72 5.53 6.02 4.33
N GLY A 73 4.38 6.45 3.84
CA GLY A 73 4.30 7.23 2.62
C GLY A 73 3.15 8.20 2.70
N PHE A 74 2.77 8.74 1.56
CA PHE A 74 1.64 9.66 1.51
C PHE A 74 0.95 9.54 0.16
N VAL A 75 -0.32 9.94 0.14
CA VAL A 75 -1.14 9.90 -1.07
C VAL A 75 -0.66 10.98 -2.02
N SER A 76 -0.33 10.58 -3.25
CA SER A 76 0.05 11.54 -4.28
C SER A 76 -1.18 12.32 -4.74
N SER A 77 -1.04 13.63 -4.83
CA SER A 77 -2.13 14.48 -5.26
C SER A 77 -2.48 14.31 -6.73
N GLY A 78 -1.58 13.74 -7.51
CA GLY A 78 -1.79 13.61 -8.94
C GLY A 78 -2.56 12.39 -9.35
N HIS A 79 -2.98 11.58 -8.39
CA HIS A 79 -3.59 10.32 -8.73
C HIS A 79 -5.06 10.48 -9.11
N HIS A 80 -5.56 9.66 -9.93
CA HIS A 80 -6.92 9.56 -10.20
C HIS A 80 -7.31 8.57 -11.19
N SER A 81 -7.66 8.32 -11.19
CA SER A 81 -7.97 7.68 -11.84
C SER A 81 -8.74 7.04 -12.27
N ASN A 82 -9.00 7.17 -12.35
CA ASN A 82 -9.60 6.74 -12.75
C ASN A 82 -10.02 6.31 -13.34
N ARG A 83 -9.85 6.22 -13.52
CA ARG A 83 -10.33 5.88 -14.32
C ARG A 83 -10.58 4.89 -14.45
#